data_89b0956e4dfa222c947a1493487bc680
#
_entry.id   89b0956e4dfa222c947a1493487bc680
#
_cell.length_a   1.000
_cell.length_b   1.000
_cell.length_c   1.000
_cell.angle_alpha   90.00
_cell.angle_beta   90.00
_cell.angle_gamma   90.00
#
_symmetry.space_group_name_H-M   'P 1'
#
loop_
_entity.id
_entity.type
_entity.pdbx_description
1 polymer ?
#
loop_
_entity_poly.entity_id
_entity_poly.type
_entity_poly.pdbx_seq_one_letter_code
_entity_poly.pdbx_strand_id
1 'polypeptide(L)'
;MKVNVEMNLSQKDFFDYLTQSLMIDIFKNTDKFKNTNEIKKGLQYKKKFKQAGNKELEGNVEIIEYVRPESYISKIQLNSNISHIGYEIEKIDDDHIRVTYTETFDSTKKLHVWNYKIISFILFCFNAKKMKKMLIAMEHHILNKEESI
;
A
#
# COMPACT_ATOMS: atom_id res chain seq x y z
N MET A 1 9.87 8.49 0.16
CA MET A 1 9.64 8.48 1.64
C MET A 1 9.98 7.11 2.18
N LYS A 2 10.59 7.03 3.36
CA LYS A 2 10.85 5.77 4.06
C LYS A 2 10.44 5.93 5.54
N VAL A 3 9.67 4.98 6.06
CA VAL A 3 9.19 4.97 7.46
C VAL A 3 9.40 3.59 8.04
N ASN A 4 10.01 3.52 9.22
CA ASN A 4 10.21 2.27 9.95
C ASN A 4 9.37 2.29 11.23
N VAL A 5 8.68 1.18 11.52
CA VAL A 5 7.92 0.98 12.75
C VAL A 5 8.18 -0.43 13.26
N GLU A 6 8.46 -0.55 14.55
CA GLU A 6 8.45 -1.84 15.23
C GLU A 6 7.05 -2.11 15.78
N MET A 7 6.59 -3.34 15.64
CA MET A 7 5.23 -3.77 15.98
C MET A 7 5.26 -5.06 16.79
N ASN A 8 4.31 -5.19 17.72
CA ASN A 8 4.11 -6.39 18.53
C ASN A 8 3.15 -7.37 17.80
N LEU A 9 3.60 -7.85 16.66
CA LEU A 9 2.85 -8.75 15.78
C LEU A 9 3.78 -9.80 15.18
N SER A 10 3.21 -10.93 14.74
CA SER A 10 3.95 -11.84 13.86
C SER A 10 4.03 -11.31 12.42
N GLN A 11 5.06 -11.72 11.67
CA GLN A 11 5.16 -11.41 10.24
C GLN A 11 3.91 -11.87 9.47
N LYS A 12 3.43 -13.06 9.83
CA LYS A 12 2.27 -13.68 9.18
C LYS A 12 1.01 -12.82 9.34
N ASP A 13 0.73 -12.36 10.56
CA ASP A 13 -0.50 -11.61 10.86
C ASP A 13 -0.51 -10.26 10.16
N PHE A 14 0.62 -9.57 10.14
CA PHE A 14 0.76 -8.33 9.40
C PHE A 14 0.62 -8.54 7.89
N PHE A 15 1.26 -9.56 7.33
CA PHE A 15 1.18 -9.85 5.90
C PHE A 15 -0.22 -10.30 5.47
N ASP A 16 -0.90 -11.09 6.30
CA ASP A 16 -2.28 -11.50 6.07
C ASP A 16 -3.23 -10.30 6.07
N TYR A 17 -3.01 -9.34 6.96
CA TYR A 17 -3.75 -8.08 6.97
C TYR A 17 -3.54 -7.26 5.69
N LEU A 18 -2.29 -7.12 5.23
CA LEU A 18 -1.98 -6.46 3.96
C LEU A 18 -2.67 -7.17 2.78
N THR A 19 -2.62 -8.50 2.76
CA THR A 19 -3.25 -9.30 1.71
C THR A 19 -4.77 -9.14 1.69
N GLN A 20 -5.42 -9.15 2.85
CA GLN A 20 -6.86 -8.90 2.97
C GLN A 20 -7.24 -7.49 2.51
N SER A 21 -6.46 -6.48 2.92
CA SER A 21 -6.68 -5.10 2.50
C SER A 21 -6.55 -4.92 0.98
N LEU A 22 -5.54 -5.58 0.38
CA LEU A 22 -5.34 -5.58 -1.06
C LEU A 22 -6.49 -6.27 -1.79
N MET A 23 -6.97 -7.40 -1.26
CA MET A 23 -8.10 -8.12 -1.83
C MET A 23 -9.38 -7.28 -1.85
N ILE A 24 -9.65 -6.57 -0.77
CA ILE A 24 -10.80 -5.64 -0.68
C ILE A 24 -10.65 -4.53 -1.74
N ASP A 25 -9.45 -4.00 -1.90
CA ASP A 25 -9.17 -2.95 -2.89
C ASP A 25 -9.39 -3.46 -4.32
N ILE A 26 -8.86 -4.64 -4.65
CA ILE A 26 -9.05 -5.27 -5.96
C ILE A 26 -10.52 -5.55 -6.22
N PHE A 27 -11.24 -6.13 -5.26
CA PHE A 27 -12.66 -6.45 -5.41
C PHE A 27 -13.52 -5.19 -5.65
N LYS A 28 -13.28 -4.11 -4.90
CA LYS A 28 -13.97 -2.84 -5.08
C LYS A 28 -13.78 -2.22 -6.46
N ASN A 29 -12.65 -2.49 -7.10
CA ASN A 29 -12.31 -1.88 -8.39
C ASN A 29 -12.58 -2.78 -9.60
N THR A 30 -12.66 -4.11 -9.42
CA THR A 30 -12.68 -5.04 -10.56
C THR A 30 -13.80 -6.07 -10.57
N ASP A 31 -14.45 -6.36 -9.44
CA ASP A 31 -15.45 -7.43 -9.24
C ASP A 31 -14.98 -8.85 -9.68
N LYS A 32 -13.70 -9.03 -10.01
CA LYS A 32 -13.18 -10.24 -10.67
C LYS A 32 -12.50 -11.23 -9.73
N PHE A 33 -12.05 -10.79 -8.56
CA PHE A 33 -11.27 -11.63 -7.65
C PHE A 33 -12.12 -12.17 -6.52
N LYS A 34 -12.04 -13.50 -6.31
CA LYS A 34 -12.79 -14.22 -5.28
C LYS A 34 -11.91 -14.80 -4.18
N ASN A 35 -10.58 -14.87 -4.39
CA ASN A 35 -9.68 -15.59 -3.51
C ASN A 35 -8.31 -14.92 -3.39
N THR A 36 -7.75 -14.90 -2.16
CA THR A 36 -6.40 -14.38 -1.87
C THR A 36 -5.29 -15.13 -2.61
N ASN A 37 -5.52 -16.39 -3.01
CA ASN A 37 -4.55 -17.19 -3.76
C ASN A 37 -4.28 -16.65 -5.18
N GLU A 38 -5.13 -15.78 -5.69
CA GLU A 38 -4.94 -15.13 -6.99
C GLU A 38 -3.97 -13.95 -6.94
N ILE A 39 -3.64 -13.48 -5.73
CA ILE A 39 -2.68 -12.39 -5.53
C ILE A 39 -1.27 -12.93 -5.69
N LYS A 40 -0.57 -12.41 -6.68
CA LYS A 40 0.80 -12.80 -7.02
C LYS A 40 1.52 -11.69 -7.76
N LYS A 41 2.84 -11.80 -7.84
CA LYS A 41 3.66 -10.94 -8.70
C LYS A 41 3.14 -10.96 -10.14
N GLY A 42 3.05 -9.78 -10.75
CA GLY A 42 2.56 -9.57 -12.11
C GLY A 42 1.05 -9.34 -12.20
N LEU A 43 0.30 -9.46 -11.10
CA LEU A 43 -1.12 -9.11 -11.09
C LEU A 43 -1.27 -7.60 -11.37
N GLN A 44 -2.17 -7.29 -12.31
CA GLN A 44 -2.51 -5.91 -12.66
C GLN A 44 -4.01 -5.69 -12.55
N TYR A 45 -4.40 -4.51 -12.06
CA TYR A 45 -5.78 -4.08 -12.03
C TYR A 45 -5.90 -2.56 -12.13
N LYS A 46 -7.06 -2.10 -12.60
CA LYS A 46 -7.38 -0.68 -12.67
C LYS A 46 -8.01 -0.24 -11.36
N LYS A 47 -7.58 0.91 -10.87
CA LYS A 47 -8.06 1.52 -9.64
C LYS A 47 -8.48 2.95 -9.85
N LYS A 48 -9.62 3.32 -9.25
CA LYS A 48 -10.10 4.70 -9.24
C LYS A 48 -9.56 5.43 -8.02
N PHE A 49 -8.90 6.54 -8.27
CA PHE A 49 -8.36 7.43 -7.25
C PHE A 49 -9.22 8.70 -7.18
N LYS A 50 -9.66 9.04 -5.98
CA LYS A 50 -10.43 10.27 -5.76
C LYS A 50 -9.49 11.47 -5.76
N GLN A 51 -9.87 12.49 -6.50
CA GLN A 51 -9.21 13.80 -6.52
C GLN A 51 -10.02 14.84 -5.75
N ALA A 52 -9.39 15.98 -5.46
CA ALA A 52 -10.10 17.13 -4.92
C ALA A 52 -11.24 17.56 -5.88
N GLY A 53 -12.42 17.83 -5.33
CA GLY A 53 -13.61 18.22 -6.12
C GLY A 53 -14.39 17.04 -6.70
N ASN A 54 -14.37 15.88 -6.05
CA ASN A 54 -15.11 14.65 -6.45
C ASN A 54 -14.80 14.10 -7.85
N LYS A 55 -13.67 14.50 -8.43
CA LYS A 55 -13.19 13.91 -9.68
C LYS A 55 -12.48 12.59 -9.38
N GLU A 56 -12.72 11.60 -10.23
CA GLU A 56 -12.00 10.32 -10.18
C GLU A 56 -10.96 10.27 -11.31
N LEU A 57 -9.80 9.73 -10.98
CA LEU A 57 -8.74 9.42 -11.94
C LEU A 57 -8.50 7.92 -11.92
N GLU A 58 -8.56 7.28 -13.09
CA GLU A 58 -8.24 5.87 -13.23
C GLU A 58 -6.73 5.69 -13.40
N GLY A 59 -6.16 4.79 -12.61
CA GLY A 59 -4.76 4.39 -12.71
C GLY A 59 -4.62 2.87 -12.82
N ASN A 60 -3.45 2.43 -13.22
CA ASN A 60 -3.09 1.03 -13.26
C ASN A 60 -2.22 0.67 -12.06
N VAL A 61 -2.58 -0.39 -11.35
CA VAL A 61 -1.79 -0.95 -10.24
C VAL A 61 -1.23 -2.29 -10.68
N GLU A 62 0.07 -2.49 -10.48
CA GLU A 62 0.77 -3.73 -10.77
C GLU A 62 1.51 -4.19 -9.51
N ILE A 63 1.35 -5.46 -9.15
CA ILE A 63 2.12 -6.08 -8.07
C ILE A 63 3.46 -6.52 -8.66
N ILE A 64 4.53 -5.83 -8.29
CA ILE A 64 5.87 -6.11 -8.81
C ILE A 64 6.69 -7.02 -7.89
N GLU A 65 6.32 -7.11 -6.61
CA GLU A 65 6.87 -8.07 -5.67
C GLU A 65 5.81 -8.55 -4.69
N TYR A 66 5.81 -9.85 -4.42
CA TYR A 66 4.92 -10.50 -3.47
C TYR A 66 5.60 -11.75 -2.91
N VAL A 67 6.28 -11.61 -1.79
CA VAL A 67 7.01 -12.67 -1.11
C VAL A 67 6.48 -12.81 0.32
N ARG A 68 5.66 -13.84 0.54
CA ARG A 68 5.07 -14.09 1.87
C ARG A 68 6.11 -14.68 2.82
N PRO A 69 6.15 -14.21 4.07
CA PRO A 69 5.50 -13.05 4.67
C PRO A 69 6.40 -11.81 4.72
N GLU A 70 7.37 -11.68 3.82
CA GLU A 70 8.54 -10.80 3.93
C GLU A 70 8.37 -9.48 3.20
N SER A 71 7.79 -9.49 1.98
CA SER A 71 7.73 -8.27 1.19
C SER A 71 6.54 -8.19 0.24
N TYR A 72 6.09 -6.96 0.04
CA TYR A 72 5.07 -6.60 -0.93
C TYR A 72 5.43 -5.25 -1.55
N ILE A 73 5.50 -5.19 -2.88
CA ILE A 73 5.72 -3.94 -3.61
C ILE A 73 4.71 -3.82 -4.75
N SER A 74 4.05 -2.67 -4.84
CA SER A 74 3.18 -2.29 -5.94
C SER A 74 3.70 -1.08 -6.68
N LYS A 75 3.47 -1.08 -7.99
CA LYS A 75 3.69 0.04 -8.90
C LYS A 75 2.33 0.62 -9.27
N ILE A 76 2.17 1.92 -9.10
CA ILE A 76 0.96 2.67 -9.44
C ILE A 76 1.30 3.63 -10.57
N GLN A 77 0.58 3.51 -11.68
CA GLN A 77 0.73 4.39 -12.82
C GLN A 77 -0.54 5.26 -12.99
N LEU A 78 -0.36 6.56 -12.83
CA LEU A 78 -1.39 7.59 -13.02
C LEU A 78 -0.94 8.53 -14.13
N ASN A 79 -1.52 8.41 -15.32
CA ASN A 79 -1.06 9.14 -16.52
C ASN A 79 0.44 8.85 -16.80
N SER A 80 1.27 9.89 -16.79
CA SER A 80 2.74 9.79 -16.96
C SER A 80 3.51 9.64 -15.65
N ASN A 81 2.82 9.60 -14.52
CA ASN A 81 3.43 9.51 -13.20
C ASN A 81 3.45 8.07 -12.73
N ILE A 82 4.59 7.62 -12.22
CA ILE A 82 4.77 6.29 -11.66
C ILE A 82 5.20 6.45 -10.22
N SER A 83 4.52 5.74 -9.32
CA SER A 83 4.92 5.61 -7.92
C SER A 83 5.06 4.13 -7.54
N HIS A 84 5.96 3.85 -6.61
CA HIS A 84 6.14 2.53 -6.03
C HIS A 84 5.86 2.61 -4.55
N ILE A 85 5.02 1.70 -4.06
CA ILE A 85 4.71 1.54 -2.64
C ILE A 85 5.19 0.16 -2.22
N GLY A 86 6.02 0.11 -1.19
CA GLY A 86 6.61 -1.13 -0.70
C GLY A 86 6.48 -1.30 0.81
N TYR A 87 6.33 -2.55 1.22
CA TYR A 87 6.44 -3.01 2.60
C TYR A 87 7.48 -4.11 2.67
N GLU A 88 8.50 -3.91 3.50
CA GLU A 88 9.47 -4.93 3.90
C GLU A 88 9.20 -5.26 5.36
N ILE A 89 9.08 -6.54 5.68
CA ILE A 89 8.68 -7.03 7.00
C ILE A 89 9.80 -7.92 7.52
N GLU A 90 10.61 -7.35 8.40
CA GLU A 90 11.71 -8.05 9.05
C GLU A 90 11.24 -8.71 10.35
N LYS A 91 11.49 -9.99 10.51
CA LYS A 91 11.22 -10.70 11.76
C LYS A 91 12.30 -10.36 12.78
N ILE A 92 11.90 -9.80 13.94
CA ILE A 92 12.77 -9.60 15.10
C ILE A 92 12.71 -10.86 15.98
N ASP A 93 11.51 -11.31 16.32
CA ASP A 93 11.20 -12.59 16.98
C ASP A 93 9.81 -13.08 16.56
N ASP A 94 9.23 -14.06 17.24
CA ASP A 94 7.94 -14.64 16.83
C ASP A 94 6.77 -13.67 16.94
N ASP A 95 6.83 -12.72 17.87
CA ASP A 95 5.77 -11.77 18.19
C ASP A 95 6.18 -10.30 17.92
N HIS A 96 7.36 -10.09 17.34
CA HIS A 96 7.87 -8.74 17.05
C HIS A 96 8.44 -8.66 15.65
N ILE A 97 8.06 -7.61 14.94
CA ILE A 97 8.52 -7.32 13.58
C ILE A 97 8.98 -5.87 13.45
N ARG A 98 9.80 -5.63 12.45
CA ARG A 98 10.07 -4.28 11.93
C ARG A 98 9.47 -4.15 10.55
N VAL A 99 8.54 -3.22 10.39
CA VAL A 99 7.95 -2.88 9.10
C VAL A 99 8.63 -1.65 8.53
N THR A 100 9.18 -1.79 7.34
CA THR A 100 9.71 -0.68 6.54
C THR A 100 8.74 -0.38 5.43
N TYR A 101 8.08 0.77 5.49
CA TYR A 101 7.29 1.31 4.40
C TYR A 101 8.14 2.23 3.53
N THR A 102 8.11 2.00 2.23
CA THR A 102 8.79 2.86 1.25
C THR A 102 7.81 3.36 0.21
N GLU A 103 7.96 4.62 -0.14
CA GLU A 103 7.23 5.23 -1.24
C GLU A 103 8.20 6.06 -2.07
N THR A 104 8.28 5.74 -3.36
CA THR A 104 9.09 6.46 -4.34
C THR A 104 8.20 6.97 -5.46
N PHE A 105 8.60 8.07 -6.04
CA PHE A 105 7.87 8.72 -7.11
C PHE A 105 8.83 9.02 -8.27
N ASP A 106 8.49 8.48 -9.45
CA ASP A 106 9.21 8.71 -10.69
C ASP A 106 8.34 9.55 -11.62
N SER A 107 8.77 10.77 -11.91
CA SER A 107 8.20 11.59 -12.95
C SER A 107 9.07 11.57 -14.18
N THR A 108 8.60 10.96 -15.25
CA THR A 108 9.32 10.89 -16.54
C THR A 108 9.28 12.20 -17.33
N LYS A 109 8.46 13.15 -16.90
CA LYS A 109 8.33 14.48 -17.51
C LYS A 109 8.59 15.56 -16.47
N LYS A 110 9.33 16.60 -16.85
CA LYS A 110 9.44 17.84 -16.06
C LYS A 110 8.05 18.25 -15.63
N LEU A 111 7.86 18.38 -14.32
CA LEU A 111 6.60 18.79 -13.68
C LEU A 111 6.08 20.07 -14.35
N HIS A 112 5.15 19.93 -15.27
CA HIS A 112 4.40 21.08 -15.74
C HIS A 112 3.48 21.53 -14.58
N VAL A 113 3.52 22.82 -14.29
CA VAL A 113 2.76 23.50 -13.22
C VAL A 113 1.27 23.14 -13.16
N TRP A 114 0.70 22.65 -14.25
CA TRP A 114 -0.69 22.21 -14.38
C TRP A 114 -1.05 20.91 -13.62
N ASN A 115 -0.07 20.13 -13.19
CA ASN A 115 -0.28 18.88 -12.43
C ASN A 115 -0.23 19.08 -10.90
N TYR A 116 -0.23 20.33 -10.43
CA TYR A 116 -0.13 20.67 -9.01
C TYR A 116 -1.20 19.98 -8.13
N LYS A 117 -2.40 19.76 -8.67
CA LYS A 117 -3.48 19.07 -7.94
C LYS A 117 -3.26 17.57 -7.79
N ILE A 118 -2.63 16.92 -8.77
CA ILE A 118 -2.27 15.50 -8.69
C ILE A 118 -1.09 15.32 -7.75
N ILE A 119 -0.10 16.21 -7.83
CA ILE A 119 1.07 16.25 -6.95
C ILE A 119 0.66 16.52 -5.51
N SER A 120 -0.26 17.45 -5.25
CA SER A 120 -0.72 17.74 -3.90
C SER A 120 -1.47 16.57 -3.28
N PHE A 121 -2.19 15.77 -4.05
CA PHE A 121 -2.81 14.53 -3.57
C PHE A 121 -1.75 13.47 -3.23
N ILE A 122 -0.75 13.28 -4.09
CA ILE A 122 0.37 12.37 -3.84
C ILE A 122 1.21 12.89 -2.65
N LEU A 123 1.55 14.19 -2.61
CA LEU A 123 2.26 14.81 -1.49
C LEU A 123 1.46 14.81 -0.18
N PHE A 124 0.13 14.79 -0.24
CA PHE A 124 -0.70 14.62 0.95
C PHE A 124 -0.54 13.24 1.58
N CYS A 125 -0.29 12.20 0.77
CA CYS A 125 0.08 10.87 1.24
C CYS A 125 1.55 10.81 1.72
N PHE A 126 2.44 11.68 1.25
CA PHE A 126 3.88 11.71 1.55
C PHE A 126 4.25 12.30 2.94
N ASN A 127 3.36 12.29 3.89
CA ASN A 127 3.69 12.73 5.23
C ASN A 127 4.12 11.53 6.09
N ALA A 128 5.43 11.45 6.39
CA ALA A 128 6.01 10.37 7.20
C ALA A 128 5.34 10.21 8.57
N LYS A 129 4.93 11.31 9.22
CA LYS A 129 4.20 11.27 10.50
C LYS A 129 2.82 10.64 10.34
N LYS A 130 2.11 10.94 9.27
CA LYS A 130 0.80 10.37 8.98
C LYS A 130 0.92 8.89 8.65
N MET A 131 1.93 8.50 7.86
CA MET A 131 2.19 7.11 7.54
C MET A 131 2.56 6.30 8.79
N LYS A 132 3.41 6.85 9.66
CA LYS A 132 3.74 6.20 10.93
C LYS A 132 2.49 5.98 11.80
N LYS A 133 1.60 6.97 11.91
CA LYS A 133 0.33 6.84 12.63
C LYS A 133 -0.57 5.77 12.00
N MET A 134 -0.60 5.69 10.67
CA MET A 134 -1.38 4.67 9.96
C MET A 134 -0.85 3.26 10.24
N LEU A 135 0.46 3.05 10.21
CA LEU A 135 1.09 1.76 10.54
C LEU A 135 0.79 1.33 11.98
N ILE A 136 0.86 2.26 12.94
CA ILE A 136 0.49 2.01 14.35
C ILE A 136 -1.01 1.67 14.47
N ALA A 137 -1.87 2.34 13.72
CA ALA A 137 -3.30 2.03 13.71
C ALA A 137 -3.59 0.65 13.11
N MET A 138 -2.82 0.20 12.11
CA MET A 138 -2.89 -1.16 11.57
C MET A 138 -2.54 -2.20 12.65
N GLU A 139 -1.47 -1.99 13.42
CA GLU A 139 -1.09 -2.86 14.55
C GLU A 139 -2.24 -2.98 15.54
N HIS A 140 -2.80 -1.87 16.03
CA HIS A 140 -3.92 -1.90 16.95
C HIS A 140 -5.15 -2.62 16.39
N HIS A 141 -5.44 -2.44 15.11
CA HIS A 141 -6.56 -3.11 14.48
C HIS A 141 -6.38 -4.63 14.42
N ILE A 142 -5.18 -5.10 14.13
CA ILE A 142 -4.85 -6.53 14.08
C ILE A 142 -4.97 -7.14 15.47
N LEU A 143 -4.36 -6.52 16.49
CA LEU A 143 -4.41 -7.00 17.88
C LEU A 143 -5.83 -7.05 18.43
N ASN A 144 -6.64 -6.02 18.22
CA ASN A 144 -8.03 -6.00 18.70
C ASN A 144 -8.91 -7.06 18.03
N LYS A 145 -8.58 -7.45 16.79
CA LYS A 145 -9.30 -8.52 16.09
C LYS A 145 -8.98 -9.89 16.68
N GLU A 146 -7.77 -10.10 17.14
CA GLU A 146 -7.35 -11.34 17.81
C GLU A 146 -8.00 -11.50 19.19
N GLU A 147 -8.16 -10.41 19.95
CA GLU A 147 -8.84 -10.43 21.26
C GLU A 147 -10.36 -10.69 21.16
N SER A 148 -10.95 -10.50 19.97
CA SER A 148 -12.40 -10.63 19.74
C SER A 148 -12.82 -12.06 19.34
N ILE A 149 -11.89 -12.99 19.25
CA ILE A 149 -12.11 -14.41 18.95
C ILE A 149 -11.95 -15.23 20.23
#